data_3202417d9a7ad6e513c0cc229f3be5de
#
_entry.id   3202417d9a7ad6e513c0cc229f3be5de
#
_cell.length_a   1.000
_cell.length_b   1.000
_cell.length_c   1.000
_cell.angle_alpha   90.00
_cell.angle_beta   90.00
_cell.angle_gamma   90.00
#
_symmetry.space_group_name_H-M   'P 1'
#
loop_
_entity.id
_entity.type
_entity.pdbx_description
1 polymer ?
#
loop_
_entity_poly.entity_id
_entity_poly.type
_entity_poly.pdbx_seq_one_letter_code
_entity_poly.pdbx_strand_id
1 'polypeptide(L)'
;SHDSYLQCGDQCMISSLRERSAPAIYKLALFSCIMLITVAASARLALAHNVTAGDAGYIQEIWGVHIIPFVYLGAKHMVTGYDHILFLLGVVFFLYRMKDVAIYVSLFALGHSITMLTFVWFGWGVNPFIIDAIIGLSVVYKALDNLGAFQRWFGFQPNTKAATLIFGLFHGTGLATKILDYKIAPDGLLANLIAFNVGVEIGQIFALAFILIVMGFWRKSTFFLRQAYTANVVIMCLGFILMGYQITGYFVSA
;
A
#
# COMPACT_ATOMS: atom_id res chain seq x y z
N SER A 1 -6.13 3.69 35.30
CA SER A 1 -7.37 2.87 35.36
C SER A 1 -8.50 3.41 34.48
N HIS A 2 -8.45 4.67 34.02
CA HIS A 2 -9.44 5.24 33.09
C HIS A 2 -9.25 4.76 31.65
N ASP A 3 -8.02 4.47 31.27
CA ASP A 3 -7.68 3.97 29.91
C ASP A 3 -8.15 2.54 29.65
N SER A 4 -8.27 1.72 30.70
CA SER A 4 -8.73 0.32 30.59
C SER A 4 -10.21 0.20 30.28
N TYR A 5 -11.04 1.13 30.73
CA TYR A 5 -12.49 1.14 30.48
C TYR A 5 -12.84 1.58 29.05
N LEU A 6 -12.08 2.50 28.48
CA LEU A 6 -12.26 2.92 27.07
C LEU A 6 -11.86 1.82 26.09
N GLN A 7 -10.78 1.10 26.40
CA GLN A 7 -10.34 -0.05 25.60
C GLN A 7 -11.32 -1.23 25.64
N CYS A 8 -11.96 -1.45 26.79
CA CYS A 8 -12.96 -2.51 26.95
C CYS A 8 -14.28 -2.18 26.25
N GLY A 9 -14.70 -0.90 26.26
CA GLY A 9 -15.91 -0.43 25.57
C GLY A 9 -15.80 -0.55 24.05
N ASP A 10 -14.66 -0.16 23.48
CA ASP A 10 -14.41 -0.24 22.04
C ASP A 10 -14.32 -1.69 21.54
N GLN A 11 -13.69 -2.57 22.29
CA GLN A 11 -13.63 -3.99 21.97
C GLN A 11 -15.00 -4.68 22.05
N CYS A 12 -15.82 -4.34 23.04
CA CYS A 12 -17.15 -4.91 23.19
C CYS A 12 -18.11 -4.44 22.10
N MET A 13 -18.01 -3.18 21.66
CA MET A 13 -18.83 -2.63 20.58
C MET A 13 -18.41 -3.18 19.21
N ILE A 14 -17.12 -3.34 18.98
CA ILE A 14 -16.58 -4.00 17.77
C ILE A 14 -17.03 -5.47 17.72
N SER A 15 -17.04 -6.18 18.85
CA SER A 15 -17.49 -7.59 18.90
C SER A 15 -18.99 -7.73 18.59
N SER A 16 -19.83 -6.83 19.06
CA SER A 16 -21.28 -6.88 18.82
C SER A 16 -21.68 -6.54 17.38
N LEU A 17 -20.94 -5.63 16.72
CA LEU A 17 -21.09 -5.35 15.28
C LEU A 17 -20.58 -6.51 14.43
N ARG A 18 -19.62 -7.25 14.95
CA ARG A 18 -18.94 -8.40 14.36
C ARG A 18 -19.87 -9.61 14.20
N GLU A 19 -20.72 -9.91 15.19
CA GLU A 19 -21.63 -11.07 15.14
C GLU A 19 -22.78 -10.91 14.13
N ARG A 20 -23.27 -9.68 13.92
CA ARG A 20 -24.38 -9.39 13.01
C ARG A 20 -23.99 -9.40 11.53
N SER A 21 -22.71 -9.25 11.22
CA SER A 21 -22.22 -9.07 9.84
C SER A 21 -21.48 -10.29 9.26
N ALA A 22 -21.24 -11.35 10.06
CA ALA A 22 -20.49 -12.52 9.63
C ALA A 22 -20.99 -13.19 8.31
N PRO A 23 -22.30 -13.45 8.12
CA PRO A 23 -22.78 -14.06 6.87
C PRO A 23 -22.68 -13.13 5.66
N ALA A 24 -22.71 -11.81 5.85
CA ALA A 24 -22.57 -10.84 4.77
C ALA A 24 -21.14 -10.76 4.23
N ILE A 25 -20.11 -11.00 5.06
CA ILE A 25 -18.70 -10.99 4.65
C ILE A 25 -18.44 -12.06 3.59
N TYR A 26 -18.92 -13.29 3.81
CA TYR A 26 -18.68 -14.39 2.86
C TYR A 26 -19.37 -14.14 1.52
N LYS A 27 -20.60 -13.61 1.53
CA LYS A 27 -21.33 -13.26 0.32
C LYS A 27 -20.65 -12.13 -0.44
N LEU A 28 -20.17 -11.12 0.28
CA LEU A 28 -19.50 -9.97 -0.33
C LEU A 28 -18.10 -10.33 -0.84
N ALA A 29 -17.33 -11.14 -0.11
CA ALA A 29 -16.06 -11.68 -0.56
C ALA A 29 -16.22 -12.57 -1.80
N LEU A 30 -17.23 -13.44 -1.82
CA LEU A 30 -17.56 -14.27 -2.97
C LEU A 30 -17.97 -13.42 -4.18
N PHE A 31 -18.81 -12.40 -3.97
CA PHE A 31 -19.21 -11.46 -5.01
C PHE A 31 -18.03 -10.66 -5.53
N SER A 32 -17.12 -10.21 -4.64
CA SER A 32 -15.88 -9.53 -5.02
C SER A 32 -14.96 -10.43 -5.83
N CYS A 33 -14.80 -11.69 -5.44
CA CYS A 33 -14.03 -12.67 -6.20
C CYS A 33 -14.62 -12.91 -7.60
N ILE A 34 -15.95 -13.02 -7.72
CA ILE A 34 -16.64 -13.22 -9.02
C ILE A 34 -16.48 -11.96 -9.88
N MET A 35 -16.66 -10.77 -9.31
CA MET A 35 -16.42 -9.51 -10.03
C MET A 35 -14.97 -9.38 -10.50
N LEU A 36 -14.02 -9.84 -9.70
CA LEU A 36 -12.60 -9.86 -10.02
C LEU A 36 -12.28 -10.73 -11.24
N ILE A 37 -12.84 -11.93 -11.25
CA ILE A 37 -12.68 -12.88 -12.38
C ILE A 37 -13.26 -12.27 -13.66
N THR A 38 -14.41 -11.59 -13.57
CA THR A 38 -15.03 -10.95 -14.74
C THR A 38 -14.27 -9.73 -15.22
N VAL A 39 -13.73 -8.89 -14.32
CA VAL A 39 -12.87 -7.73 -14.68
C VAL A 39 -11.52 -8.20 -15.23
N ALA A 40 -10.90 -9.20 -14.62
CA ALA A 40 -9.66 -9.80 -15.11
C ALA A 40 -9.83 -10.43 -16.51
N ALA A 41 -10.95 -11.08 -16.77
CA ALA A 41 -11.27 -11.67 -18.08
C ALA A 41 -11.51 -10.60 -19.18
N SER A 42 -11.90 -9.38 -18.81
CA SER A 42 -12.14 -8.28 -19.76
C SER A 42 -10.91 -7.36 -19.96
N ALA A 43 -9.89 -7.45 -19.13
CA ALA A 43 -8.70 -6.58 -19.18
C ALA A 43 -7.70 -7.05 -20.24
N ARG A 44 -7.88 -6.61 -21.49
CA ARG A 44 -6.95 -6.91 -22.59
C ARG A 44 -5.71 -6.02 -22.64
N LEU A 45 -5.55 -5.06 -21.74
CA LEU A 45 -4.44 -4.10 -21.70
C LEU A 45 -4.01 -3.86 -20.25
N ALA A 46 -3.19 -4.77 -19.73
CA ALA A 46 -2.49 -4.58 -18.48
C ALA A 46 -1.25 -3.69 -18.73
N LEU A 47 -1.42 -2.39 -18.63
CA LEU A 47 -0.28 -1.50 -18.47
C LEU A 47 0.14 -1.56 -17.01
N ALA A 48 1.25 -2.26 -16.73
CA ALA A 48 1.91 -2.20 -15.43
C ALA A 48 2.14 -0.74 -15.05
N HIS A 49 2.04 -0.41 -13.77
CA HIS A 49 2.26 0.95 -13.26
C HIS A 49 3.68 1.40 -13.61
N ASN A 50 3.81 2.10 -14.71
CA ASN A 50 5.06 2.71 -15.13
C ASN A 50 5.14 4.15 -14.60
N VAL A 51 6.35 4.59 -14.29
CA VAL A 51 6.71 6.02 -14.32
C VAL A 51 6.14 6.57 -15.63
N THR A 52 5.51 7.74 -15.60
CA THR A 52 4.91 8.31 -16.82
C THR A 52 5.94 8.37 -17.94
N ALA A 53 5.53 8.19 -19.18
CA ALA A 53 6.45 8.14 -20.33
C ALA A 53 7.40 9.36 -20.41
N GLY A 54 6.93 10.55 -19.97
CA GLY A 54 7.74 11.76 -19.90
C GLY A 54 8.81 11.71 -18.79
N ASP A 55 8.48 11.16 -17.63
CA ASP A 55 9.45 11.01 -16.51
C ASP A 55 10.49 9.93 -16.84
N ALA A 56 10.08 8.86 -17.52
CA ALA A 56 10.97 7.81 -17.98
C ALA A 56 11.98 8.32 -19.00
N GLY A 57 11.54 9.07 -20.01
CA GLY A 57 12.42 9.71 -20.99
C GLY A 57 13.41 10.66 -20.30
N TYR A 58 12.95 11.47 -19.38
CA TYR A 58 13.81 12.38 -18.62
C TYR A 58 14.92 11.63 -17.85
N ILE A 59 14.57 10.54 -17.14
CA ILE A 59 15.54 9.75 -16.36
C ILE A 59 16.60 9.12 -17.26
N GLN A 60 16.26 8.74 -18.48
CA GLN A 60 17.19 8.11 -19.44
C GLN A 60 18.14 9.10 -20.12
N GLU A 61 17.75 10.38 -20.25
CA GLU A 61 18.53 11.41 -20.94
C GLU A 61 19.51 12.16 -20.03
N ILE A 62 19.35 12.08 -18.71
CA ILE A 62 20.16 12.83 -17.77
C ILE A 62 21.42 12.07 -17.35
N TRP A 63 22.53 12.79 -17.26
CA TRP A 63 23.82 12.29 -16.79
C TRP A 63 24.26 13.06 -15.54
N GLY A 64 24.86 12.35 -14.57
CA GLY A 64 25.37 12.97 -13.34
C GLY A 64 24.31 13.11 -12.23
N VAL A 65 24.61 13.99 -11.29
CA VAL A 65 23.79 14.17 -10.07
C VAL A 65 22.69 15.21 -10.29
N HIS A 66 21.44 14.80 -10.14
CA HIS A 66 20.23 15.63 -10.30
C HIS A 66 19.28 15.54 -9.11
N ILE A 67 19.65 16.08 -7.96
CA ILE A 67 18.95 15.92 -6.68
C ILE A 67 17.50 16.38 -6.76
N ILE A 68 17.23 17.63 -7.21
CA ILE A 68 15.87 18.21 -7.18
C ILE A 68 14.88 17.41 -8.05
N PRO A 69 15.19 17.07 -9.31
CA PRO A 69 14.32 16.23 -10.13
C PRO A 69 14.03 14.87 -9.50
N PHE A 70 15.01 14.20 -8.89
CA PHE A 70 14.79 12.91 -8.27
C PHE A 70 13.96 12.99 -6.99
N VAL A 71 14.11 14.02 -6.19
CA VAL A 71 13.20 14.32 -5.06
C VAL A 71 11.76 14.51 -5.56
N TYR A 72 11.59 15.30 -6.62
CA TYR A 72 10.25 15.48 -7.22
C TYR A 72 9.65 14.17 -7.72
N LEU A 73 10.42 13.36 -8.44
CA LEU A 73 9.97 12.07 -8.96
C LEU A 73 9.59 11.10 -7.85
N GLY A 74 10.36 11.04 -6.76
CA GLY A 74 10.05 10.23 -5.59
C GLY A 74 8.76 10.68 -4.90
N ALA A 75 8.58 11.98 -4.69
CA ALA A 75 7.36 12.53 -4.12
C ALA A 75 6.14 12.29 -5.02
N LYS A 76 6.29 12.49 -6.32
CA LYS A 76 5.25 12.21 -7.32
C LYS A 76 4.86 10.74 -7.30
N HIS A 77 5.83 9.82 -7.32
CA HIS A 77 5.59 8.37 -7.26
C HIS A 77 4.71 8.00 -6.06
N MET A 78 5.07 8.50 -4.87
CA MET A 78 4.34 8.19 -3.65
C MET A 78 2.91 8.74 -3.64
N VAL A 79 2.69 9.96 -4.15
CA VAL A 79 1.36 10.61 -4.16
C VAL A 79 0.47 10.07 -5.27
N THR A 80 1.03 9.64 -6.40
CA THR A 80 0.27 9.12 -7.54
C THR A 80 0.07 7.60 -7.50
N GLY A 81 0.85 6.87 -6.69
CA GLY A 81 0.70 5.43 -6.48
C GLY A 81 -0.54 5.12 -5.63
N TYR A 82 -1.65 4.74 -6.26
CA TYR A 82 -2.89 4.44 -5.54
C TYR A 82 -2.78 3.19 -4.66
N ASP A 83 -1.90 2.26 -4.95
CA ASP A 83 -1.52 1.14 -4.10
C ASP A 83 -0.93 1.61 -2.76
N HIS A 84 -0.01 2.58 -2.79
CA HIS A 84 0.55 3.23 -1.60
C HIS A 84 -0.54 3.96 -0.79
N ILE A 85 -1.39 4.73 -1.48
CA ILE A 85 -2.47 5.48 -0.83
C ILE A 85 -3.47 4.54 -0.17
N LEU A 86 -3.89 3.45 -0.85
CA LEU A 86 -4.80 2.46 -0.29
C LEU A 86 -4.19 1.72 0.89
N PHE A 87 -2.91 1.35 0.79
CA PHE A 87 -2.20 0.71 1.90
C PHE A 87 -2.09 1.64 3.11
N LEU A 88 -1.65 2.88 2.92
CA LEU A 88 -1.56 3.89 3.98
C LEU A 88 -2.93 4.14 4.62
N LEU A 89 -3.99 4.30 3.82
CA LEU A 89 -5.35 4.44 4.32
C LEU A 89 -5.75 3.23 5.18
N GLY A 90 -5.46 2.02 4.72
CA GLY A 90 -5.69 0.80 5.50
C GLY A 90 -4.91 0.78 6.80
N VAL A 91 -3.63 1.17 6.78
CA VAL A 91 -2.77 1.20 7.98
C VAL A 91 -3.28 2.18 9.02
N VAL A 92 -3.61 3.41 8.62
CA VAL A 92 -4.03 4.45 9.57
C VAL A 92 -5.50 4.36 9.97
N PHE A 93 -6.29 3.46 9.35
CA PHE A 93 -7.75 3.43 9.47
C PHE A 93 -8.25 3.45 10.91
N PHE A 94 -7.62 2.67 11.79
CA PHE A 94 -7.92 2.58 13.23
C PHE A 94 -6.78 3.09 14.12
N LEU A 95 -5.79 3.79 13.58
CA LEU A 95 -4.74 4.42 14.37
C LEU A 95 -5.16 5.84 14.75
N TYR A 96 -5.34 6.09 16.03
CA TYR A 96 -5.76 7.38 16.56
C TYR A 96 -4.60 8.20 17.15
N ARG A 97 -3.51 7.53 17.57
CA ARG A 97 -2.36 8.19 18.19
C ARG A 97 -1.30 8.49 17.13
N MET A 98 -0.88 9.73 17.04
CA MET A 98 0.16 10.16 16.09
C MET A 98 1.47 9.40 16.26
N LYS A 99 1.83 8.98 17.48
CA LYS A 99 2.99 8.11 17.72
C LYS A 99 2.89 6.79 16.99
N ASP A 100 1.74 6.13 17.05
CA ASP A 100 1.53 4.85 16.38
C ASP A 100 1.57 5.04 14.87
N VAL A 101 0.89 6.07 14.35
CA VAL A 101 0.96 6.43 12.94
C VAL A 101 2.41 6.61 12.49
N ALA A 102 3.21 7.39 13.23
CA ALA A 102 4.62 7.61 12.91
C ALA A 102 5.41 6.30 12.88
N ILE A 103 5.23 5.40 13.85
CA ILE A 103 5.92 4.11 13.90
C ILE A 103 5.60 3.27 12.66
N TYR A 104 4.32 3.12 12.30
CA TYR A 104 3.92 2.31 11.14
C TYR A 104 4.44 2.89 9.84
N VAL A 105 4.34 4.21 9.67
CA VAL A 105 4.82 4.92 8.48
C VAL A 105 6.34 4.81 8.35
N SER A 106 7.08 4.98 9.46
CA SER A 106 8.55 4.82 9.47
C SER A 106 8.97 3.38 9.16
N LEU A 107 8.26 2.37 9.68
CA LEU A 107 8.56 0.96 9.37
C LEU A 107 8.35 0.65 7.89
N PHE A 108 7.28 1.18 7.30
CA PHE A 108 7.04 1.05 5.86
C PHE A 108 8.13 1.73 5.04
N ALA A 109 8.45 3.01 5.34
CA ALA A 109 9.50 3.76 4.67
C ALA A 109 10.87 3.09 4.79
N LEU A 110 11.20 2.56 5.98
CA LEU A 110 12.45 1.82 6.20
C LEU A 110 12.54 0.58 5.32
N GLY A 111 11.49 -0.25 5.30
CA GLY A 111 11.44 -1.43 4.43
C GLY A 111 11.58 -1.08 2.96
N HIS A 112 10.82 -0.08 2.52
CA HIS A 112 10.86 0.43 1.15
C HIS A 112 12.25 0.92 0.75
N SER A 113 12.88 1.73 1.58
CA SER A 113 14.20 2.30 1.32
C SER A 113 15.29 1.23 1.24
N ILE A 114 15.29 0.28 2.16
CA ILE A 114 16.27 -0.81 2.19
C ILE A 114 16.26 -1.60 0.88
N THR A 115 15.09 -2.07 0.46
CA THR A 115 15.01 -2.91 -0.74
C THR A 115 15.19 -2.11 -2.01
N MET A 116 14.64 -0.92 -2.13
CA MET A 116 14.84 -0.08 -3.30
C MET A 116 16.34 0.19 -3.53
N LEU A 117 17.07 0.66 -2.51
CA LEU A 117 18.50 0.95 -2.62
C LEU A 117 19.31 -0.31 -2.91
N THR A 118 19.04 -1.41 -2.18
CA THR A 118 19.78 -2.67 -2.32
C THR A 118 19.59 -3.29 -3.71
N PHE A 119 18.34 -3.41 -4.17
CA PHE A 119 18.04 -4.05 -5.45
C PHE A 119 18.56 -3.24 -6.64
N VAL A 120 18.45 -1.91 -6.61
CA VAL A 120 19.02 -1.07 -7.68
C VAL A 120 20.54 -1.12 -7.64
N TRP A 121 21.18 -1.08 -6.46
CA TRP A 121 22.63 -1.14 -6.32
C TRP A 121 23.23 -2.44 -6.87
N PHE A 122 22.61 -3.58 -6.57
CA PHE A 122 23.09 -4.88 -7.04
C PHE A 122 22.53 -5.29 -8.42
N GLY A 123 21.64 -4.49 -9.01
CA GLY A 123 21.00 -4.82 -10.27
C GLY A 123 20.06 -6.02 -10.21
N TRP A 124 19.44 -6.27 -9.03
CA TRP A 124 18.51 -7.39 -8.84
C TRP A 124 17.12 -7.03 -9.34
N GLY A 125 16.79 -7.55 -10.54
CA GLY A 125 15.43 -7.45 -11.08
C GLY A 125 14.57 -8.65 -10.68
N VAL A 126 13.29 -8.40 -10.45
CA VAL A 126 12.27 -9.42 -10.20
C VAL A 126 11.12 -9.18 -11.17
N ASN A 127 10.29 -10.20 -11.45
CA ASN A 127 9.12 -9.98 -12.30
C ASN A 127 8.17 -8.93 -11.68
N PRO A 128 7.94 -7.77 -12.35
CA PRO A 128 7.18 -6.67 -11.79
C PRO A 128 5.72 -7.06 -11.50
N PHE A 129 5.11 -7.92 -12.31
CA PHE A 129 3.74 -8.37 -12.11
C PHE A 129 3.57 -9.15 -10.82
N ILE A 130 4.54 -10.00 -10.46
CA ILE A 130 4.50 -10.78 -9.23
C ILE A 130 4.59 -9.86 -8.02
N ILE A 131 5.53 -8.92 -8.05
CA ILE A 131 5.70 -7.97 -6.94
C ILE A 131 4.48 -7.06 -6.79
N ASP A 132 3.97 -6.52 -7.89
CA ASP A 132 2.79 -5.66 -7.86
C ASP A 132 1.52 -6.44 -7.40
N ALA A 133 1.43 -7.74 -7.69
CA ALA A 133 0.38 -8.60 -7.13
C ALA A 133 0.51 -8.75 -5.61
N ILE A 134 1.73 -8.91 -5.07
CA ILE A 134 1.99 -8.95 -3.62
C ILE A 134 1.67 -7.59 -2.98
N ILE A 135 1.94 -6.49 -3.67
CA ILE A 135 1.57 -5.15 -3.23
C ILE A 135 0.04 -5.04 -3.14
N GLY A 136 -0.71 -5.48 -4.15
CA GLY A 136 -2.17 -5.58 -4.09
C GLY A 136 -2.67 -6.46 -2.92
N LEU A 137 -2.01 -7.60 -2.67
CA LEU A 137 -2.29 -8.47 -1.54
C LEU A 137 -2.05 -7.78 -0.19
N SER A 138 -1.07 -6.88 -0.07
CA SER A 138 -0.82 -6.12 1.16
C SER A 138 -2.01 -5.25 1.57
N VAL A 139 -2.71 -4.67 0.59
CA VAL A 139 -3.95 -3.90 0.80
C VAL A 139 -5.07 -4.81 1.31
N VAL A 140 -5.24 -6.00 0.68
CA VAL A 140 -6.20 -7.02 1.13
C VAL A 140 -5.90 -7.47 2.56
N TYR A 141 -4.63 -7.80 2.83
CA TYR A 141 -4.18 -8.21 4.17
C TYR A 141 -4.54 -7.15 5.22
N LYS A 142 -4.24 -5.89 4.94
CA LYS A 142 -4.51 -4.81 5.90
C LYS A 142 -6.01 -4.57 6.12
N ALA A 143 -6.81 -4.70 5.10
CA ALA A 143 -8.27 -4.63 5.23
C ALA A 143 -8.81 -5.80 6.07
N LEU A 144 -8.33 -7.03 5.86
CA LEU A 144 -8.68 -8.21 6.68
C LEU A 144 -8.24 -8.04 8.14
N ASP A 145 -7.05 -7.48 8.37
CA ASP A 145 -6.54 -7.13 9.70
C ASP A 145 -7.49 -6.16 10.42
N ASN A 146 -7.89 -5.09 9.74
CA ASN A 146 -8.84 -4.09 10.24
C ASN A 146 -10.23 -4.69 10.52
N LEU A 147 -10.67 -5.65 9.73
CA LEU A 147 -11.93 -6.38 9.93
C LEU A 147 -11.85 -7.45 11.03
N GLY A 148 -10.66 -7.70 11.59
CA GLY A 148 -10.40 -8.70 12.60
C GLY A 148 -10.59 -10.14 12.09
N ALA A 149 -10.37 -10.36 10.80
CA ALA A 149 -10.54 -11.66 10.17
C ALA A 149 -9.55 -12.70 10.70
N PHE A 150 -8.30 -12.31 10.93
CA PHE A 150 -7.25 -13.21 11.44
C PHE A 150 -7.60 -13.76 12.83
N GLN A 151 -8.03 -12.90 13.75
CA GLN A 151 -8.47 -13.34 15.07
C GLN A 151 -9.66 -14.30 14.99
N ARG A 152 -10.57 -14.07 14.03
CA ARG A 152 -11.75 -14.92 13.86
C ARG A 152 -11.44 -16.27 13.24
N TRP A 153 -10.53 -16.31 12.25
CA TRP A 153 -10.24 -17.52 11.50
C TRP A 153 -9.17 -18.38 12.15
N PHE A 154 -8.16 -17.76 12.75
CA PHE A 154 -6.96 -18.44 13.25
C PHE A 154 -6.78 -18.32 14.76
N GLY A 155 -7.63 -17.54 15.45
CA GLY A 155 -7.53 -17.35 16.90
C GLY A 155 -6.38 -16.45 17.36
N PHE A 156 -5.60 -15.86 16.45
CA PHE A 156 -4.51 -14.95 16.78
C PHE A 156 -4.53 -13.70 15.88
N GLN A 157 -3.93 -12.62 16.38
CA GLN A 157 -3.73 -11.39 15.64
C GLN A 157 -2.27 -11.30 15.20
N PRO A 158 -1.96 -11.24 13.89
CA PRO A 158 -0.60 -11.05 13.41
C PRO A 158 0.02 -9.75 13.91
N ASN A 159 1.35 -9.73 14.02
CA ASN A 159 2.06 -8.50 14.37
C ASN A 159 2.01 -7.52 13.20
N THR A 160 1.10 -6.54 13.29
CA THR A 160 0.85 -5.57 12.23
C THR A 160 2.08 -4.70 11.93
N LYS A 161 2.94 -4.42 12.92
CA LYS A 161 4.19 -3.66 12.70
C LYS A 161 5.18 -4.46 11.84
N ALA A 162 5.35 -5.76 12.14
CA ALA A 162 6.18 -6.64 11.34
C ALA A 162 5.63 -6.78 9.91
N ALA A 163 4.32 -6.95 9.77
CA ALA A 163 3.67 -7.00 8.47
C ALA A 163 3.89 -5.71 7.66
N THR A 164 3.78 -4.53 8.30
CA THR A 164 4.01 -3.23 7.64
C THR A 164 5.44 -3.09 7.12
N LEU A 165 6.44 -3.51 7.91
CA LEU A 165 7.84 -3.54 7.47
C LEU A 165 8.03 -4.48 6.27
N ILE A 166 7.49 -5.70 6.33
CA ILE A 166 7.58 -6.70 5.26
C ILE A 166 6.94 -6.17 3.97
N PHE A 167 5.77 -5.56 4.07
CA PHE A 167 5.12 -4.96 2.90
C PHE A 167 5.90 -3.76 2.35
N GLY A 168 6.53 -2.97 3.21
CA GLY A 168 7.49 -1.94 2.78
C GLY A 168 8.62 -2.53 1.93
N LEU A 169 9.21 -3.67 2.35
CA LEU A 169 10.23 -4.37 1.56
C LEU A 169 9.72 -4.74 0.16
N PHE A 170 8.52 -5.29 0.03
CA PHE A 170 7.94 -5.61 -1.29
C PHE A 170 7.68 -4.37 -2.14
N HIS A 171 7.16 -3.28 -1.55
CA HIS A 171 6.93 -2.04 -2.28
C HIS A 171 8.24 -1.44 -2.83
N GLY A 172 9.32 -1.45 -2.02
CA GLY A 172 10.64 -1.01 -2.46
C GLY A 172 11.22 -1.89 -3.58
N THR A 173 11.02 -3.21 -3.50
CA THR A 173 11.42 -4.15 -4.56
C THR A 173 10.69 -3.87 -5.87
N GLY A 174 9.38 -3.60 -5.82
CA GLY A 174 8.58 -3.28 -7.00
C GLY A 174 9.09 -2.02 -7.71
N LEU A 175 9.38 -0.98 -6.95
CA LEU A 175 9.95 0.25 -7.50
C LEU A 175 11.36 0.03 -8.06
N ALA A 176 12.23 -0.70 -7.33
CA ALA A 176 13.58 -1.00 -7.78
C ALA A 176 13.58 -1.69 -9.15
N THR A 177 12.73 -2.70 -9.32
CA THR A 177 12.60 -3.43 -10.59
C THR A 177 12.23 -2.49 -11.73
N LYS A 178 11.29 -1.58 -11.52
CA LYS A 178 10.89 -0.59 -12.55
C LYS A 178 11.98 0.44 -12.84
N ILE A 179 12.78 0.81 -11.83
CA ILE A 179 13.94 1.71 -12.02
C ILE A 179 15.02 1.01 -12.86
N LEU A 180 15.24 -0.29 -12.66
CA LEU A 180 16.24 -1.05 -13.41
C LEU A 180 15.88 -1.21 -14.89
N ASP A 181 14.60 -1.18 -15.26
CA ASP A 181 14.15 -1.18 -16.65
C ASP A 181 14.57 0.10 -17.40
N TYR A 182 14.88 1.19 -16.67
CA TYR A 182 15.44 2.41 -17.24
C TYR A 182 16.97 2.32 -17.20
N LYS A 183 17.63 2.50 -18.35
CA LYS A 183 19.08 2.54 -18.46
C LYS A 183 19.61 3.83 -17.84
N ILE A 184 19.62 3.90 -16.50
CA ILE A 184 20.13 5.06 -15.76
C ILE A 184 21.65 5.06 -15.84
N ALA A 185 22.23 6.22 -16.14
CA ALA A 185 23.68 6.40 -16.14
C ALA A 185 24.28 6.03 -14.77
N PRO A 186 25.36 5.24 -14.71
CA PRO A 186 26.00 4.87 -13.44
C PRO A 186 26.53 6.07 -12.66
N ASP A 187 26.88 7.15 -13.38
CA ASP A 187 27.39 8.38 -12.79
C ASP A 187 26.29 9.12 -12.03
N GLY A 188 26.50 9.35 -10.74
CA GLY A 188 25.53 9.98 -9.86
C GLY A 188 24.37 9.08 -9.38
N LEU A 189 24.33 7.80 -9.76
CA LEU A 189 23.23 6.88 -9.46
C LEU A 189 22.86 6.88 -7.97
N LEU A 190 23.83 6.67 -7.09
CA LEU A 190 23.57 6.58 -5.64
C LEU A 190 22.97 7.89 -5.09
N ALA A 191 23.54 9.04 -5.48
CA ALA A 191 23.04 10.34 -5.04
C ALA A 191 21.59 10.58 -5.51
N ASN A 192 21.29 10.23 -6.75
CA ASN A 192 19.97 10.34 -7.34
C ASN A 192 18.97 9.39 -6.67
N LEU A 193 19.36 8.15 -6.36
CA LEU A 193 18.50 7.20 -5.63
C LEU A 193 18.20 7.65 -4.20
N ILE A 194 19.19 8.20 -3.49
CA ILE A 194 18.98 8.78 -2.16
C ILE A 194 18.02 9.97 -2.26
N ALA A 195 18.22 10.86 -3.25
CA ALA A 195 17.33 11.98 -3.48
C ALA A 195 15.90 11.53 -3.79
N PHE A 196 15.73 10.49 -4.63
CA PHE A 196 14.44 9.88 -4.90
C PHE A 196 13.78 9.36 -3.62
N ASN A 197 14.52 8.66 -2.77
CA ASN A 197 14.03 8.12 -1.50
C ASN A 197 13.57 9.22 -0.54
N VAL A 198 14.35 10.31 -0.43
CA VAL A 198 13.92 11.50 0.30
C VAL A 198 12.62 12.07 -0.27
N GLY A 199 12.48 12.06 -1.59
CA GLY A 199 11.24 12.44 -2.27
C GLY A 199 10.06 11.55 -1.88
N VAL A 200 10.24 10.23 -1.85
CA VAL A 200 9.21 9.28 -1.41
C VAL A 200 8.76 9.59 0.01
N GLU A 201 9.68 9.85 0.94
CA GLU A 201 9.33 10.22 2.32
C GLU A 201 8.54 11.52 2.40
N ILE A 202 8.94 12.54 1.64
CA ILE A 202 8.21 13.82 1.54
C ILE A 202 6.80 13.57 0.99
N GLY A 203 6.66 12.82 -0.10
CA GLY A 203 5.38 12.46 -0.70
C GLY A 203 4.49 11.67 0.27
N GLN A 204 5.08 10.76 1.04
CA GLN A 204 4.39 9.98 2.08
C GLN A 204 3.84 10.88 3.19
N ILE A 205 4.58 11.90 3.63
CA ILE A 205 4.13 12.86 4.63
C ILE A 205 2.92 13.64 4.10
N PHE A 206 2.96 14.12 2.86
CA PHE A 206 1.84 14.84 2.24
C PHE A 206 0.60 13.94 2.08
N ALA A 207 0.76 12.73 1.54
CA ALA A 207 -0.33 11.78 1.40
C ALA A 207 -0.95 11.44 2.75
N LEU A 208 -0.11 11.18 3.76
CA LEU A 208 -0.55 10.87 5.11
C LEU A 208 -1.28 12.05 5.76
N ALA A 209 -0.75 13.27 5.63
CA ALA A 209 -1.41 14.47 6.16
C ALA A 209 -2.81 14.63 5.57
N PHE A 210 -2.95 14.46 4.25
CA PHE A 210 -4.25 14.50 3.58
C PHE A 210 -5.20 13.41 4.11
N ILE A 211 -4.72 12.16 4.17
CA ILE A 211 -5.53 11.03 4.68
C ILE A 211 -5.96 11.29 6.12
N LEU A 212 -5.07 11.76 6.99
CA LEU A 212 -5.37 12.03 8.41
C LEU A 212 -6.37 13.17 8.58
N ILE A 213 -6.31 14.20 7.75
CA ILE A 213 -7.30 15.29 7.74
C ILE A 213 -8.67 14.73 7.39
N VAL A 214 -8.79 14.01 6.28
CA VAL A 214 -10.05 13.40 5.83
C VAL A 214 -10.60 12.43 6.87
N MET A 215 -9.75 11.53 7.37
CA MET A 215 -10.12 10.57 8.43
C MET A 215 -10.49 11.27 9.73
N GLY A 216 -9.83 12.37 10.08
CA GLY A 216 -10.13 13.16 11.27
C GLY A 216 -11.53 13.75 11.24
N PHE A 217 -11.97 14.25 10.09
CA PHE A 217 -13.36 14.71 9.91
C PHE A 217 -14.35 13.54 9.94
N TRP A 218 -14.05 12.47 9.23
CA TRP A 218 -14.94 11.31 9.15
C TRP A 218 -15.10 10.60 10.49
N ARG A 219 -14.02 10.41 11.24
CA ARG A 219 -14.03 9.78 12.59
C ARG A 219 -14.85 10.56 13.63
N LYS A 220 -15.07 11.87 13.44
CA LYS A 220 -15.97 12.67 14.28
C LYS A 220 -17.45 12.44 13.97
N SER A 221 -17.77 11.85 12.83
CA SER A 221 -19.14 11.53 12.43
C SER A 221 -19.70 10.37 13.26
N THR A 222 -20.94 10.47 13.67
CA THR A 222 -21.69 9.39 14.35
C THR A 222 -21.85 8.13 13.50
N PHE A 223 -21.68 8.27 12.18
CA PHE A 223 -21.78 7.17 11.22
C PHE A 223 -20.48 6.42 11.00
N PHE A 224 -19.34 6.93 11.49
CA PHE A 224 -18.01 6.34 11.19
C PHE A 224 -17.95 4.85 11.48
N LEU A 225 -18.29 4.42 12.71
CA LEU A 225 -18.21 3.00 13.10
C LEU A 225 -19.13 2.12 12.26
N ARG A 226 -20.29 2.64 11.87
CA ARG A 226 -21.25 1.92 11.03
C ARG A 226 -20.73 1.75 9.60
N GLN A 227 -20.03 2.76 9.10
CA GLN A 227 -19.45 2.78 7.74
C GLN A 227 -18.06 2.12 7.67
N ALA A 228 -17.33 2.05 8.78
CA ALA A 228 -15.96 1.53 8.85
C ALA A 228 -15.84 0.10 8.30
N TYR A 229 -16.84 -0.74 8.59
CA TYR A 229 -16.89 -2.10 8.04
C TYR A 229 -16.96 -2.08 6.50
N THR A 230 -17.94 -1.37 5.96
CA THR A 230 -18.12 -1.26 4.50
C THR A 230 -16.90 -0.65 3.82
N ALA A 231 -16.30 0.37 4.43
CA ALA A 231 -15.09 1.00 3.89
C ALA A 231 -13.91 0.01 3.81
N ASN A 232 -13.67 -0.79 4.86
CA ASN A 232 -12.61 -1.80 4.82
C ASN A 232 -12.92 -2.92 3.82
N VAL A 233 -14.19 -3.29 3.61
CA VAL A 233 -14.57 -4.20 2.54
C VAL A 233 -14.28 -3.60 1.16
N VAL A 234 -14.58 -2.32 0.95
CA VAL A 234 -14.24 -1.61 -0.31
C VAL A 234 -12.73 -1.60 -0.53
N ILE A 235 -11.93 -1.27 0.49
CA ILE A 235 -10.46 -1.32 0.42
C ILE A 235 -9.99 -2.73 0.05
N MET A 236 -10.57 -3.76 0.65
CA MET A 236 -10.27 -5.16 0.33
C MET A 236 -10.59 -5.49 -1.13
N CYS A 237 -11.74 -5.09 -1.64
CA CYS A 237 -12.12 -5.29 -3.03
C CYS A 237 -11.14 -4.60 -3.99
N LEU A 238 -10.76 -3.36 -3.70
CA LEU A 238 -9.77 -2.63 -4.48
C LEU A 238 -8.41 -3.34 -4.47
N GLY A 239 -7.96 -3.85 -3.31
CA GLY A 239 -6.75 -4.65 -3.21
C GLY A 239 -6.80 -5.93 -4.07
N PHE A 240 -7.93 -6.63 -4.09
CA PHE A 240 -8.13 -7.79 -4.97
C PHE A 240 -8.12 -7.41 -6.45
N ILE A 241 -8.72 -6.28 -6.82
CA ILE A 241 -8.68 -5.78 -8.20
C ILE A 241 -7.23 -5.50 -8.61
N LEU A 242 -6.45 -4.81 -7.77
CA LEU A 242 -5.03 -4.58 -8.01
C LEU A 242 -4.26 -5.89 -8.21
N MET A 243 -4.42 -6.83 -7.29
CA MET A 243 -3.77 -8.14 -7.35
C MET A 243 -4.17 -8.92 -8.62
N GLY A 244 -5.46 -9.00 -8.90
CA GLY A 244 -5.99 -9.73 -10.05
C GLY A 244 -5.53 -9.14 -11.38
N TYR A 245 -5.47 -7.80 -11.47
CA TYR A 245 -4.94 -7.11 -12.64
C TYR A 245 -3.49 -7.50 -12.94
N GLN A 246 -2.64 -7.52 -11.92
CA GLN A 246 -1.23 -7.88 -12.07
C GLN A 246 -1.05 -9.38 -12.38
N ILE A 247 -1.80 -10.27 -11.73
CA ILE A 247 -1.78 -11.70 -12.05
C ILE A 247 -2.19 -11.95 -13.49
N THR A 248 -3.25 -11.27 -13.97
CA THR A 248 -3.67 -11.37 -15.37
C THR A 248 -2.59 -10.86 -16.31
N GLY A 249 -1.95 -9.73 -15.99
CA GLY A 249 -0.82 -9.19 -16.74
C GLY A 249 0.33 -10.18 -16.88
N TYR A 250 0.66 -10.88 -15.80
CA TYR A 250 1.69 -11.91 -15.80
C TYR A 250 1.42 -13.03 -16.84
N PHE A 251 0.19 -13.56 -16.87
CA PHE A 251 -0.16 -14.64 -17.81
C PHE A 251 -0.37 -14.18 -19.26
N VAL A 252 -0.70 -12.91 -19.48
CA VAL A 252 -0.92 -12.36 -20.82
C VAL A 252 0.39 -11.90 -21.47
N SER A 253 1.39 -11.51 -20.65
CA SER A 253 2.70 -11.04 -21.12
C SER A 253 3.77 -12.13 -21.15
N ALA A 254 3.50 -13.31 -20.59
CA ALA A 254 4.37 -14.50 -20.67
C ALA A 254 4.14 -15.25 -21.98
#